data_9f32a05e39bf3794371b6c1473ca02d7
#
_entry.id   9f32a05e39bf3794371b6c1473ca02d7
#
_cell.length_a   1.000
_cell.length_b   1.000
_cell.length_c   1.000
_cell.angle_alpha   90.00
_cell.angle_beta   90.00
_cell.angle_gamma   90.00
#
_symmetry.space_group_name_H-M   'P 1'
#
loop_
_entity.id
_entity.type
_entity.pdbx_description
1 polymer ?
#
loop_
_entity_poly.entity_id
_entity_poly.type
_entity_poly.pdbx_seq_one_letter_code
_entity_poly.pdbx_strand_id
1 'polypeptide(L)'
;DVLVDGDISSLSINNSTVKGTICDPLRGAKLHLSLRGKRLLYPGLEQLGRLLIETADEIDLHALAETYPALRSLSVYGKPGTIRSFDALRRFSHLEVFHCFNMFGFAGSDMPGPEELPWVFELRFDGLPDDAAKTIRKKWKCADDVIVSITNAHAPEWFIKNRDNPFREWGNRKELTPKIIKQAESFYQSAKCCIANLEAISDANHRQAAFADIIHEFVRSFNVLDAKKSFIETLEREEIYEAGLLLLKLAREKAGIVMDDDGFSTLFDENREW
;
A
#
# COMPACT_ATOMS: atom_id res chain seq x y z
N ASP A 1 -7.19 24.32 3.57
CA ASP A 1 -6.69 24.67 2.22
C ASP A 1 -5.17 24.78 2.30
N VAL A 2 -4.48 24.23 1.31
CA VAL A 2 -3.05 24.36 1.14
C VAL A 2 -2.84 25.35 -0.01
N LEU A 3 -2.27 26.53 0.32
CA LEU A 3 -1.84 27.48 -0.70
C LEU A 3 -0.39 27.14 -1.08
N VAL A 4 -0.18 26.79 -2.34
CA VAL A 4 1.16 26.60 -2.90
C VAL A 4 1.57 27.96 -3.48
N ASP A 5 2.41 28.69 -2.74
CA ASP A 5 2.95 29.97 -3.18
C ASP A 5 4.45 29.82 -3.44
N GLY A 6 4.88 30.19 -4.63
CA GLY A 6 6.27 30.13 -5.07
C GLY A 6 6.66 28.83 -5.80
N ASP A 7 7.98 28.57 -5.89
CA ASP A 7 8.57 27.46 -6.65
C ASP A 7 8.61 26.13 -5.85
N ILE A 8 7.46 25.70 -5.31
CA ILE A 8 7.36 24.37 -4.71
C ILE A 8 7.35 23.32 -5.82
N SER A 9 8.38 22.46 -5.84
CA SER A 9 8.51 21.39 -6.83
C SER A 9 7.96 20.05 -6.34
N SER A 10 7.70 19.88 -5.02
CA SER A 10 7.20 18.62 -4.45
C SER A 10 6.28 18.90 -3.27
N LEU A 11 5.15 18.20 -3.23
CA LEU A 11 4.17 18.23 -2.13
C LEU A 11 3.80 16.80 -1.76
N SER A 12 4.00 16.43 -0.50
CA SER A 12 3.54 15.15 0.05
C SER A 12 2.36 15.37 1.00
N ILE A 13 1.27 14.65 0.77
CA ILE A 13 0.07 14.68 1.62
C ILE A 13 -0.11 13.31 2.25
N ASN A 14 0.12 13.24 3.55
CA ASN A 14 -0.12 12.06 4.36
C ASN A 14 -1.46 12.17 5.08
N ASN A 15 -2.16 11.03 5.20
CA ASN A 15 -3.42 10.90 5.92
C ASN A 15 -4.52 11.84 5.41
N SER A 16 -4.95 11.60 4.21
CA SER A 16 -5.87 12.43 3.42
C SER A 16 -7.34 12.39 3.87
N THR A 17 -7.62 12.32 5.18
CA THR A 17 -8.96 12.60 5.73
C THR A 17 -9.23 14.10 5.82
N VAL A 18 -8.21 14.93 5.67
CA VAL A 18 -8.32 16.39 5.68
C VAL A 18 -9.03 16.85 4.40
N LYS A 19 -10.19 17.47 4.56
CA LYS A 19 -10.85 18.18 3.48
C LYS A 19 -10.09 19.49 3.24
N GLY A 20 -9.33 19.55 2.16
CA GLY A 20 -8.60 20.75 1.78
C GLY A 20 -8.58 20.90 0.27
N THR A 21 -8.31 22.07 -0.22
CA THR A 21 -8.07 22.40 -1.62
C THR A 21 -6.61 22.75 -1.76
N ILE A 22 -5.96 22.31 -2.83
CA ILE A 22 -4.63 22.76 -3.18
C ILE A 22 -4.79 23.88 -4.19
N CYS A 23 -4.35 25.08 -3.82
CA CYS A 23 -4.37 26.24 -4.71
C CYS A 23 -2.95 26.48 -5.23
N ASP A 24 -2.72 26.14 -6.50
CA ASP A 24 -1.47 26.40 -7.21
C ASP A 24 -1.77 27.30 -8.43
N PRO A 25 -1.18 28.51 -8.53
CA PRO A 25 -1.35 29.38 -9.68
C PRO A 25 -0.97 28.74 -11.02
N LEU A 26 -0.02 27.79 -11.00
CA LEU A 26 0.43 27.02 -12.17
C LEU A 26 -0.38 25.71 -12.38
N ARG A 27 -1.42 25.48 -11.58
CA ARG A 27 -2.32 24.33 -11.68
C ARG A 27 -1.57 22.98 -11.65
N GLY A 28 -0.46 22.89 -10.91
CA GLY A 28 0.35 21.71 -10.77
C GLY A 28 1.47 21.52 -11.81
N ALA A 29 1.67 22.45 -12.77
CA ALA A 29 2.58 22.26 -13.89
C ALA A 29 4.03 22.00 -13.49
N LYS A 30 4.49 22.52 -12.34
CA LYS A 30 5.82 22.27 -11.78
C LYS A 30 5.85 21.32 -10.60
N LEU A 31 4.67 20.83 -10.18
CA LEU A 31 4.52 20.08 -8.96
C LEU A 31 4.69 18.58 -9.19
N HIS A 32 5.42 17.93 -8.30
CA HIS A 32 5.37 16.49 -8.06
C HIS A 32 4.50 16.25 -6.83
N LEU A 33 3.36 15.59 -7.00
CA LEU A 33 2.42 15.30 -5.91
C LEU A 33 2.60 13.85 -5.45
N SER A 34 2.82 13.66 -4.13
CA SER A 34 2.79 12.36 -3.47
C SER A 34 1.60 12.29 -2.52
N LEU A 35 0.77 11.26 -2.67
CA LEU A 35 -0.45 11.06 -1.89
C LEU A 35 -0.37 9.73 -1.12
N ARG A 36 -0.62 9.79 0.19
CA ARG A 36 -0.78 8.63 1.05
C ARG A 36 -2.08 8.74 1.82
N GLY A 37 -3.02 7.81 1.59
CA GLY A 37 -4.30 7.77 2.30
C GLY A 37 -5.50 7.61 1.37
N LYS A 38 -6.71 7.92 1.89
CA LYS A 38 -7.97 7.62 1.19
C LYS A 38 -8.36 8.64 0.10
N ARG A 39 -7.95 9.89 0.26
CA ARG A 39 -8.28 10.93 -0.71
C ARG A 39 -7.19 11.07 -1.75
N LEU A 40 -7.51 10.82 -3.01
CA LEU A 40 -6.56 10.82 -4.12
C LEU A 40 -6.84 11.94 -5.15
N LEU A 41 -7.96 12.62 -5.03
CA LEU A 41 -8.41 13.63 -6.01
C LEU A 41 -8.41 15.03 -5.37
N TYR A 42 -7.59 15.90 -5.94
CA TYR A 42 -7.47 17.32 -5.56
C TYR A 42 -7.69 18.18 -6.79
N PRO A 43 -8.91 18.73 -6.98
CA PRO A 43 -9.20 19.65 -8.08
C PRO A 43 -8.29 20.88 -8.06
N GLY A 44 -8.07 21.46 -9.24
CA GLY A 44 -7.22 22.65 -9.39
C GLY A 44 -5.77 22.34 -9.79
N LEU A 45 -5.46 21.06 -10.04
CA LEU A 45 -4.13 20.61 -10.45
C LEU A 45 -4.14 19.96 -11.86
N GLU A 46 -4.92 20.49 -12.79
CA GLU A 46 -5.13 19.88 -14.12
C GLU A 46 -3.87 19.86 -14.99
N GLN A 47 -2.84 20.63 -14.61
CA GLN A 47 -1.53 20.62 -15.26
C GLN A 47 -0.49 19.76 -14.54
N LEU A 48 -0.93 18.96 -13.53
CA LEU A 48 -0.02 18.08 -12.79
C LEU A 48 0.65 17.06 -13.72
N GLY A 49 2.00 17.10 -13.78
CA GLY A 49 2.77 16.19 -14.62
C GLY A 49 3.18 14.90 -13.93
N ARG A 50 3.30 14.88 -12.60
CA ARG A 50 3.82 13.73 -11.84
C ARG A 50 3.00 13.46 -10.60
N LEU A 51 2.49 12.22 -10.49
CA LEU A 51 1.69 11.75 -9.36
C LEU A 51 2.25 10.42 -8.83
N LEU A 52 2.52 10.39 -7.53
CA LEU A 52 2.83 9.19 -6.77
C LEU A 52 1.68 8.92 -5.79
N ILE A 53 1.11 7.72 -5.82
CA ILE A 53 0.10 7.25 -4.87
C ILE A 53 0.69 6.10 -4.08
N GLU A 54 0.84 6.31 -2.78
CA GLU A 54 1.36 5.30 -1.87
C GLU A 54 0.24 4.61 -1.10
N THR A 55 0.43 3.32 -0.83
CA THR A 55 -0.47 2.52 0.03
C THR A 55 -1.93 2.55 -0.39
N ALA A 56 -2.19 2.53 -1.69
CA ALA A 56 -3.53 2.55 -2.25
C ALA A 56 -4.31 1.27 -1.89
N ASP A 57 -5.52 1.45 -1.35
CA ASP A 57 -6.49 0.36 -1.19
C ASP A 57 -7.29 0.16 -2.47
N GLU A 58 -7.72 1.26 -3.09
CA GLU A 58 -8.49 1.27 -4.32
C GLU A 58 -8.20 2.55 -5.12
N ILE A 59 -8.05 2.40 -6.45
CA ILE A 59 -7.85 3.50 -7.38
C ILE A 59 -8.82 3.35 -8.55
N ASP A 60 -9.44 4.46 -8.95
CA ASP A 60 -10.17 4.59 -10.20
C ASP A 60 -9.36 5.45 -11.18
N LEU A 61 -8.79 4.81 -12.19
CA LEU A 61 -7.98 5.51 -13.20
C LEU A 61 -8.80 6.47 -14.07
N HIS A 62 -10.09 6.21 -14.22
CA HIS A 62 -10.98 7.15 -14.92
C HIS A 62 -11.08 8.49 -14.17
N ALA A 63 -11.37 8.44 -12.87
CA ALA A 63 -11.46 9.62 -12.04
C ALA A 63 -10.10 10.37 -11.94
N LEU A 64 -8.99 9.64 -11.91
CA LEU A 64 -7.66 10.24 -11.95
C LEU A 64 -7.40 10.96 -13.27
N ALA A 65 -7.79 10.37 -14.42
CA ALA A 65 -7.59 10.99 -15.73
C ALA A 65 -8.46 12.25 -15.91
N GLU A 66 -9.64 12.29 -15.31
CA GLU A 66 -10.48 13.50 -15.30
C GLU A 66 -9.90 14.62 -14.43
N THR A 67 -9.28 14.24 -13.29
CA THR A 67 -8.71 15.21 -12.34
C THR A 67 -7.35 15.73 -12.80
N TYR A 68 -6.51 14.85 -13.38
CA TYR A 68 -5.12 15.11 -13.74
C TYR A 68 -4.81 14.75 -15.20
N PRO A 69 -5.47 15.39 -16.19
CA PRO A 69 -5.36 15.00 -17.61
C PRO A 69 -3.96 15.20 -18.20
N ALA A 70 -3.12 16.05 -17.61
CA ALA A 70 -1.77 16.35 -18.09
C ALA A 70 -0.68 15.43 -17.54
N LEU A 71 -1.06 14.34 -16.83
CA LEU A 71 -0.07 13.44 -16.25
C LEU A 71 0.87 12.83 -17.32
N ARG A 72 2.17 12.95 -17.03
CA ARG A 72 3.25 12.29 -17.75
C ARG A 72 3.81 11.10 -16.98
N SER A 73 3.77 11.15 -15.65
CA SER A 73 4.27 10.07 -14.80
C SER A 73 3.26 9.74 -13.71
N LEU A 74 2.82 8.49 -13.68
CA LEU A 74 1.93 7.94 -12.67
C LEU A 74 2.58 6.72 -12.03
N SER A 75 2.78 6.80 -10.72
CA SER A 75 3.25 5.67 -9.92
C SER A 75 2.23 5.31 -8.85
N VAL A 76 1.86 4.04 -8.79
CA VAL A 76 0.82 3.52 -7.90
C VAL A 76 1.35 2.33 -7.12
N TYR A 77 1.27 2.40 -5.80
CA TYR A 77 1.71 1.35 -4.87
C TYR A 77 0.54 0.87 -4.00
N GLY A 78 0.16 -0.37 -4.15
CA GLY A 78 -0.89 -1.03 -3.33
C GLY A 78 -0.33 -1.82 -2.14
N LYS A 79 -1.26 -2.28 -1.27
CA LYS A 79 -0.93 -3.10 -0.08
C LYS A 79 -1.62 -4.49 0.01
N PRO A 80 -1.80 -5.29 -0.97
CA PRO A 80 -2.27 -5.10 -2.32
C PRO A 80 -3.54 -4.24 -2.45
N GLY A 81 -3.59 -3.44 -3.50
CA GLY A 81 -4.74 -2.58 -3.80
C GLY A 81 -5.46 -2.97 -5.09
N THR A 82 -6.64 -2.42 -5.30
CA THR A 82 -7.42 -2.65 -6.53
C THR A 82 -7.37 -1.46 -7.46
N ILE A 83 -7.27 -1.71 -8.77
CA ILE A 83 -7.46 -0.70 -9.81
C ILE A 83 -8.77 -0.96 -10.53
N ARG A 84 -9.59 0.07 -10.64
CA ARG A 84 -10.75 0.12 -11.52
C ARG A 84 -10.46 0.93 -12.78
N SER A 85 -11.18 0.62 -13.84
CA SER A 85 -11.09 1.35 -15.12
C SER A 85 -9.67 1.38 -15.69
N PHE A 86 -8.99 0.21 -15.70
CA PHE A 86 -7.58 0.12 -16.13
C PHE A 86 -7.39 0.56 -17.58
N ASP A 87 -8.40 0.39 -18.42
CA ASP A 87 -8.46 0.85 -19.80
C ASP A 87 -8.45 2.39 -19.92
N ALA A 88 -8.79 3.10 -18.83
CA ALA A 88 -8.73 4.57 -18.81
C ALA A 88 -7.30 5.14 -18.86
N LEU A 89 -6.24 4.29 -18.78
CA LEU A 89 -4.86 4.73 -19.06
C LEU A 89 -4.75 5.44 -20.42
N ARG A 90 -5.53 5.05 -21.43
CA ARG A 90 -5.57 5.71 -22.75
C ARG A 90 -6.01 7.18 -22.71
N ARG A 91 -6.63 7.63 -21.62
CA ARG A 91 -7.08 9.02 -21.44
C ARG A 91 -5.96 9.97 -21.03
N PHE A 92 -4.84 9.42 -20.53
CA PHE A 92 -3.66 10.22 -20.23
C PHE A 92 -2.82 10.44 -21.51
N SER A 93 -3.22 11.43 -22.29
CA SER A 93 -2.69 11.69 -23.64
C SER A 93 -1.19 11.99 -23.71
N HIS A 94 -0.54 12.23 -22.58
CA HIS A 94 0.88 12.55 -22.46
C HIS A 94 1.64 11.61 -21.53
N LEU A 95 1.05 10.45 -21.19
CA LEU A 95 1.68 9.50 -20.27
C LEU A 95 2.98 8.95 -20.86
N GLU A 96 4.06 9.10 -20.14
CA GLU A 96 5.43 8.71 -20.49
C GLU A 96 5.90 7.54 -19.62
N VAL A 97 5.52 7.55 -18.34
CA VAL A 97 5.95 6.56 -17.34
C VAL A 97 4.73 6.08 -16.56
N PHE A 98 4.58 4.75 -16.48
CA PHE A 98 3.56 4.14 -15.62
C PHE A 98 4.18 3.03 -14.76
N HIS A 99 4.11 3.22 -13.45
CA HIS A 99 4.53 2.23 -12.46
C HIS A 99 3.34 1.73 -11.65
N CYS A 100 3.19 0.41 -11.54
CA CYS A 100 2.07 -0.23 -10.86
C CYS A 100 2.57 -1.39 -10.01
N PHE A 101 2.51 -1.25 -8.69
CA PHE A 101 3.08 -2.18 -7.73
C PHE A 101 2.00 -2.73 -6.80
N ASN A 102 1.94 -4.06 -6.68
CA ASN A 102 1.00 -4.76 -5.81
C ASN A 102 -0.47 -4.37 -6.04
N MET A 103 -0.86 -4.23 -7.31
CA MET A 103 -2.23 -3.86 -7.71
C MET A 103 -2.89 -4.99 -8.50
N PHE A 104 -4.20 -5.16 -8.30
CA PHE A 104 -5.03 -6.17 -8.98
C PHE A 104 -6.43 -5.63 -9.30
N GLY A 105 -7.36 -6.49 -9.74
CA GLY A 105 -8.75 -6.12 -10.02
C GLY A 105 -8.99 -5.67 -11.47
N PHE A 106 -8.04 -5.93 -12.36
CA PHE A 106 -8.15 -5.67 -13.81
C PHE A 106 -7.69 -6.88 -14.62
N ALA A 107 -8.17 -7.00 -15.84
CA ALA A 107 -7.67 -8.00 -16.79
C ALA A 107 -6.52 -7.42 -17.61
N GLY A 108 -5.57 -8.25 -18.02
CA GLY A 108 -4.47 -7.80 -18.88
C GLY A 108 -4.93 -7.28 -20.26
N SER A 109 -6.12 -7.69 -20.72
CA SER A 109 -6.77 -7.16 -21.92
C SER A 109 -7.12 -5.68 -21.82
N ASP A 110 -7.38 -5.18 -20.59
CA ASP A 110 -7.78 -3.79 -20.34
C ASP A 110 -6.59 -2.82 -20.45
N MET A 111 -5.34 -3.35 -20.40
CA MET A 111 -4.14 -2.54 -20.66
C MET A 111 -4.16 -2.04 -22.11
N PRO A 112 -4.10 -0.71 -22.34
CA PRO A 112 -3.96 -0.17 -23.71
C PRO A 112 -2.70 -0.67 -24.42
N GLY A 113 -2.71 -0.69 -25.75
CA GLY A 113 -1.54 -1.04 -26.56
C GLY A 113 -0.58 0.12 -26.79
N PRO A 114 0.58 -0.16 -27.44
CA PRO A 114 1.56 0.90 -27.75
C PRO A 114 0.97 2.02 -28.64
N GLU A 115 0.07 1.70 -29.53
CA GLU A 115 -0.61 2.65 -30.42
C GLU A 115 -1.60 3.57 -29.70
N GLU A 116 -2.11 3.14 -28.52
CA GLU A 116 -3.01 3.91 -27.67
C GLU A 116 -2.26 4.75 -26.65
N LEU A 117 -0.97 4.43 -26.37
CA LEU A 117 -0.08 5.11 -25.45
C LEU A 117 1.24 5.50 -26.15
N PRO A 118 1.20 6.36 -27.17
CA PRO A 118 2.35 6.60 -28.05
C PRO A 118 3.54 7.32 -27.41
N TRP A 119 3.36 7.92 -26.25
CA TRP A 119 4.40 8.62 -25.52
C TRP A 119 5.05 7.80 -24.40
N VAL A 120 4.49 6.63 -24.11
CA VAL A 120 5.04 5.76 -23.07
C VAL A 120 6.37 5.18 -23.51
N PHE A 121 7.40 5.42 -22.70
CA PHE A 121 8.70 4.80 -22.85
C PHE A 121 9.08 3.89 -21.69
N GLU A 122 8.31 3.89 -20.57
CA GLU A 122 8.56 3.04 -19.41
C GLU A 122 7.28 2.53 -18.77
N LEU A 123 7.19 1.19 -18.68
CA LEU A 123 6.16 0.47 -17.95
C LEU A 123 6.82 -0.45 -16.92
N ARG A 124 6.57 -0.21 -15.65
CA ARG A 124 7.04 -1.09 -14.57
C ARG A 124 5.87 -1.65 -13.78
N PHE A 125 5.87 -2.96 -13.65
CA PHE A 125 4.90 -3.70 -12.87
C PHE A 125 5.63 -4.63 -11.91
N ASP A 126 5.21 -4.61 -10.65
CA ASP A 126 5.67 -5.55 -9.64
C ASP A 126 4.48 -6.04 -8.82
N GLY A 127 4.33 -7.36 -8.69
CA GLY A 127 3.17 -7.93 -8.01
C GLY A 127 1.86 -7.70 -8.80
N LEU A 128 1.74 -8.25 -10.01
CA LEU A 128 0.51 -8.31 -10.80
C LEU A 128 -0.12 -9.70 -10.77
N PRO A 129 -1.44 -9.84 -11.09
CA PRO A 129 -2.00 -11.13 -11.44
C PRO A 129 -1.27 -11.78 -12.62
N ASP A 130 -0.98 -13.07 -12.51
CA ASP A 130 -0.22 -13.86 -13.50
C ASP A 130 -0.78 -13.78 -14.92
N ASP A 131 -2.10 -13.84 -15.07
CA ASP A 131 -2.82 -13.78 -16.33
C ASP A 131 -2.70 -12.39 -16.96
N ALA A 132 -2.82 -11.33 -16.13
CA ALA A 132 -2.62 -9.95 -16.57
C ALA A 132 -1.15 -9.74 -17.02
N ALA A 133 -0.19 -10.21 -16.24
CA ALA A 133 1.24 -10.12 -16.55
C ALA A 133 1.57 -10.78 -17.91
N LYS A 134 1.05 -11.98 -18.17
CA LYS A 134 1.23 -12.71 -19.46
C LYS A 134 0.66 -11.92 -20.64
N THR A 135 -0.54 -11.38 -20.47
CA THR A 135 -1.24 -10.64 -21.52
C THR A 135 -0.54 -9.33 -21.83
N ILE A 136 -0.11 -8.58 -20.82
CA ILE A 136 0.63 -7.32 -20.98
C ILE A 136 1.96 -7.55 -21.67
N ARG A 137 2.76 -8.56 -21.24
CA ARG A 137 4.02 -8.92 -21.91
C ARG A 137 3.82 -9.21 -23.40
N LYS A 138 2.75 -9.96 -23.73
CA LYS A 138 2.43 -10.29 -25.13
C LYS A 138 2.05 -9.05 -25.94
N LYS A 139 1.22 -8.17 -25.38
CA LYS A 139 0.73 -6.95 -26.05
C LYS A 139 1.86 -5.96 -26.35
N TRP A 140 2.82 -5.83 -25.43
CA TRP A 140 3.94 -4.88 -25.54
C TRP A 140 5.24 -5.47 -26.06
N LYS A 141 5.23 -6.75 -26.53
CA LYS A 141 6.43 -7.47 -26.96
C LYS A 141 7.19 -6.81 -28.12
N CYS A 142 6.49 -6.14 -29.03
CA CYS A 142 7.07 -5.53 -30.24
C CYS A 142 7.27 -4.00 -30.09
N ALA A 143 7.17 -3.46 -28.89
CA ALA A 143 7.43 -2.04 -28.62
C ALA A 143 8.91 -1.89 -28.21
N ASP A 144 9.82 -1.92 -29.18
CA ASP A 144 11.28 -1.96 -28.95
C ASP A 144 11.83 -0.72 -28.24
N ASP A 145 11.16 0.42 -28.37
CA ASP A 145 11.53 1.69 -27.73
C ASP A 145 10.95 1.85 -26.32
N VAL A 146 10.23 0.85 -25.79
CA VAL A 146 9.58 0.91 -24.48
C VAL A 146 10.22 -0.07 -23.50
N ILE A 147 10.65 0.41 -22.35
CA ILE A 147 11.12 -0.42 -21.26
C ILE A 147 9.91 -1.05 -20.56
N VAL A 148 9.70 -2.36 -20.73
CA VAL A 148 8.64 -3.12 -20.05
C VAL A 148 9.26 -4.07 -19.05
N SER A 149 9.09 -3.78 -17.76
CA SER A 149 9.54 -4.64 -16.66
C SER A 149 8.34 -5.18 -15.89
N ILE A 150 8.22 -6.50 -15.78
CA ILE A 150 7.17 -7.16 -15.00
C ILE A 150 7.82 -8.21 -14.12
N THR A 151 7.74 -8.01 -12.79
CA THR A 151 8.32 -8.87 -11.77
C THR A 151 7.25 -9.36 -10.79
N ASN A 152 7.56 -10.39 -10.01
CA ASN A 152 6.75 -10.89 -8.88
C ASN A 152 5.25 -11.07 -9.22
N ALA A 153 4.95 -11.70 -10.37
CA ALA A 153 3.56 -12.01 -10.70
C ALA A 153 3.02 -13.13 -9.79
N HIS A 154 1.77 -13.00 -9.34
CA HIS A 154 1.13 -13.90 -8.40
C HIS A 154 -0.22 -14.41 -8.93
N ALA A 155 -0.65 -15.58 -8.45
CA ALA A 155 -2.01 -16.04 -8.68
C ALA A 155 -3.03 -15.04 -8.08
N PRO A 156 -4.21 -14.83 -8.71
CA PRO A 156 -5.19 -13.84 -8.23
C PRO A 156 -5.59 -14.02 -6.76
N GLU A 157 -5.63 -15.26 -6.27
CA GLU A 157 -5.97 -15.61 -4.89
C GLU A 157 -4.93 -15.09 -3.89
N TRP A 158 -3.68 -14.92 -4.33
CA TRP A 158 -2.61 -14.38 -3.49
C TRP A 158 -2.94 -12.96 -3.02
N PHE A 159 -3.47 -12.11 -3.90
CA PHE A 159 -3.80 -10.72 -3.59
C PHE A 159 -4.90 -10.63 -2.54
N ILE A 160 -5.95 -11.47 -2.68
CA ILE A 160 -7.06 -11.52 -1.73
C ILE A 160 -6.56 -11.97 -0.35
N LYS A 161 -5.75 -13.03 -0.32
CA LYS A 161 -5.20 -13.59 0.92
C LYS A 161 -4.25 -12.63 1.62
N ASN A 162 -3.44 -11.87 0.85
CA ASN A 162 -2.36 -11.04 1.37
C ASN A 162 -2.73 -9.56 1.51
N ARG A 163 -3.96 -9.16 1.19
CA ARG A 163 -4.41 -7.77 1.31
C ARG A 163 -4.18 -7.20 2.71
N ASP A 164 -4.49 -7.99 3.73
CA ASP A 164 -4.37 -7.62 5.14
C ASP A 164 -3.19 -8.33 5.84
N ASN A 165 -2.25 -8.89 5.09
CA ASN A 165 -1.08 -9.56 5.63
C ASN A 165 0.11 -8.60 5.70
N PRO A 166 0.56 -8.15 6.89
CA PRO A 166 1.70 -7.25 7.02
C PRO A 166 3.02 -7.91 6.60
N PHE A 167 3.11 -9.26 6.65
CA PHE A 167 4.31 -10.04 6.35
C PHE A 167 4.37 -10.58 4.92
N ARG A 168 3.51 -10.10 4.01
CA ARG A 168 3.42 -10.60 2.63
C ARG A 168 4.73 -10.51 1.84
N GLU A 169 5.56 -9.49 2.10
CA GLU A 169 6.84 -9.28 1.43
C GLU A 169 7.94 -10.23 1.95
N TRP A 170 7.72 -10.89 3.08
CA TRP A 170 8.67 -11.84 3.63
C TRP A 170 8.91 -13.03 2.70
N GLY A 171 7.93 -13.36 1.84
CA GLY A 171 8.07 -14.40 0.81
C GLY A 171 9.16 -14.14 -0.23
N ASN A 172 9.56 -12.89 -0.39
CA ASN A 172 10.59 -12.46 -1.34
C ASN A 172 12.01 -12.47 -0.73
N ARG A 173 12.14 -12.77 0.57
CA ARG A 173 13.42 -12.78 1.31
C ARG A 173 13.98 -14.18 1.43
N LYS A 174 15.21 -14.36 0.97
CA LYS A 174 15.90 -15.67 0.97
C LYS A 174 16.25 -16.16 2.37
N GLU A 175 16.44 -15.24 3.30
CA GLU A 175 16.82 -15.48 4.70
C GLU A 175 15.65 -16.05 5.51
N LEU A 176 14.41 -15.76 5.09
CA LEU A 176 13.21 -16.20 5.78
C LEU A 176 12.66 -17.49 5.17
N THR A 177 12.58 -18.52 5.99
CA THR A 177 12.02 -19.80 5.54
C THR A 177 10.49 -19.74 5.43
N PRO A 178 9.86 -20.53 4.54
CA PRO A 178 8.40 -20.60 4.45
C PRO A 178 7.70 -20.91 5.78
N LYS A 179 8.38 -21.63 6.67
CA LYS A 179 7.88 -21.95 8.00
C LYS A 179 7.81 -20.72 8.90
N ILE A 180 8.86 -19.87 8.89
CA ILE A 180 8.90 -18.61 9.65
C ILE A 180 7.77 -17.69 9.16
N ILE A 181 7.65 -17.54 7.85
CA ILE A 181 6.62 -16.68 7.22
C ILE A 181 5.21 -17.11 7.63
N LYS A 182 4.91 -18.41 7.50
CA LYS A 182 3.62 -18.97 7.90
C LYS A 182 3.32 -18.79 9.39
N GLN A 183 4.34 -18.87 10.25
CA GLN A 183 4.18 -18.65 11.69
C GLN A 183 3.91 -17.18 12.00
N ALA A 184 4.64 -16.24 11.40
CA ALA A 184 4.40 -14.80 11.55
C ALA A 184 2.98 -14.40 11.09
N GLU A 185 2.55 -14.90 9.92
CA GLU A 185 1.16 -14.73 9.46
C GLU A 185 0.15 -15.27 10.48
N SER A 186 0.41 -16.46 11.03
CA SER A 186 -0.48 -17.09 12.02
C SER A 186 -0.57 -16.28 13.31
N PHE A 187 0.53 -15.72 13.80
CA PHE A 187 0.54 -14.87 15.00
C PHE A 187 -0.32 -13.61 14.79
N TYR A 188 -0.15 -12.95 13.67
CA TYR A 188 -0.94 -11.78 13.32
C TYR A 188 -2.43 -12.09 13.18
N GLN A 189 -2.80 -13.17 12.49
CA GLN A 189 -4.19 -13.56 12.32
C GLN A 189 -4.84 -13.99 13.66
N SER A 190 -4.09 -14.65 14.53
CA SER A 190 -4.54 -15.00 15.87
C SER A 190 -4.83 -13.76 16.70
N ALA A 191 -3.90 -12.81 16.76
CA ALA A 191 -4.09 -11.54 17.46
C ALA A 191 -5.28 -10.75 16.91
N LYS A 192 -5.42 -10.68 15.57
CA LYS A 192 -6.55 -10.03 14.88
C LYS A 192 -7.89 -10.68 15.27
N CYS A 193 -7.95 -12.00 15.34
CA CYS A 193 -9.13 -12.73 15.77
C CYS A 193 -9.48 -12.44 17.25
N CYS A 194 -8.47 -12.41 18.14
CA CYS A 194 -8.68 -12.08 19.56
C CYS A 194 -9.20 -10.63 19.72
N ILE A 195 -8.66 -9.68 18.96
CA ILE A 195 -9.12 -8.27 18.97
C ILE A 195 -10.59 -8.16 18.55
N ALA A 196 -11.02 -8.94 17.54
CA ALA A 196 -12.42 -8.93 17.11
C ALA A 196 -13.38 -9.39 18.24
N ASN A 197 -12.91 -10.19 19.18
CA ASN A 197 -13.71 -10.65 20.32
C ASN A 197 -13.74 -9.65 21.49
N LEU A 198 -12.91 -8.62 21.51
CA LEU A 198 -12.86 -7.62 22.58
C LEU A 198 -14.16 -6.80 22.66
N GLU A 199 -14.88 -6.66 21.57
CA GLU A 199 -16.18 -5.94 21.54
C GLU A 199 -17.21 -6.57 22.48
N ALA A 200 -17.13 -7.88 22.73
CA ALA A 200 -18.01 -8.59 23.65
C ALA A 200 -17.77 -8.26 25.15
N ILE A 201 -16.62 -7.67 25.48
CA ILE A 201 -16.28 -7.26 26.84
C ILE A 201 -16.92 -5.90 27.10
N SER A 202 -17.91 -5.82 27.98
CA SER A 202 -18.64 -4.58 28.26
C SER A 202 -17.81 -3.56 29.06
N ASP A 203 -16.96 -4.01 29.98
CA ASP A 203 -16.11 -3.14 30.80
C ASP A 203 -14.89 -2.64 30.02
N ALA A 204 -14.70 -1.31 29.99
CA ALA A 204 -13.63 -0.67 29.22
C ALA A 204 -12.23 -0.98 29.78
N ASN A 205 -12.07 -1.07 31.11
CA ASN A 205 -10.77 -1.38 31.70
C ASN A 205 -10.38 -2.83 31.45
N HIS A 206 -11.34 -3.75 31.53
CA HIS A 206 -11.11 -5.15 31.16
C HIS A 206 -10.77 -5.31 29.68
N ARG A 207 -11.41 -4.52 28.77
CA ARG A 207 -11.02 -4.53 27.35
C ARG A 207 -9.61 -4.03 27.14
N GLN A 208 -9.21 -2.97 27.84
CA GLN A 208 -7.86 -2.41 27.76
C GLN A 208 -6.81 -3.42 28.22
N ALA A 209 -7.05 -4.08 29.37
CA ALA A 209 -6.17 -5.12 29.88
C ALA A 209 -6.07 -6.33 28.90
N ALA A 210 -7.21 -6.80 28.40
CA ALA A 210 -7.24 -7.90 27.43
C ALA A 210 -6.51 -7.54 26.13
N PHE A 211 -6.59 -6.29 25.66
CA PHE A 211 -5.80 -5.83 24.51
C PHE A 211 -4.28 -5.87 24.81
N ALA A 212 -3.85 -5.42 26.01
CA ALA A 212 -2.45 -5.50 26.42
C ALA A 212 -1.96 -6.96 26.40
N ASP A 213 -2.74 -7.90 26.95
CA ASP A 213 -2.41 -9.33 26.92
C ASP A 213 -2.26 -9.88 25.50
N ILE A 214 -3.11 -9.44 24.55
CA ILE A 214 -3.02 -9.85 23.14
C ILE A 214 -1.70 -9.35 22.52
N ILE A 215 -1.29 -8.12 22.79
CA ILE A 215 -0.05 -7.57 22.26
C ILE A 215 1.16 -8.26 22.90
N HIS A 216 1.13 -8.50 24.21
CA HIS A 216 2.19 -9.26 24.88
C HIS A 216 2.36 -10.67 24.28
N GLU A 217 1.26 -11.39 24.03
CA GLU A 217 1.32 -12.71 23.42
C GLU A 217 1.83 -12.65 21.97
N PHE A 218 1.42 -11.62 21.20
CA PHE A 218 1.92 -11.38 19.86
C PHE A 218 3.45 -11.20 19.87
N VAL A 219 3.99 -10.35 20.73
CA VAL A 219 5.43 -10.10 20.85
C VAL A 219 6.19 -11.34 21.33
N ARG A 220 5.68 -12.04 22.37
CA ARG A 220 6.28 -13.28 22.90
C ARG A 220 6.36 -14.39 21.84
N SER A 221 5.37 -14.47 20.96
CA SER A 221 5.39 -15.44 19.86
C SER A 221 6.58 -15.23 18.94
N PHE A 222 6.98 -13.97 18.69
CA PHE A 222 8.17 -13.64 17.92
C PHE A 222 9.46 -13.89 18.73
N ASN A 223 9.51 -13.61 20.04
CA ASN A 223 10.65 -13.98 20.89
C ASN A 223 10.95 -15.49 20.77
N VAL A 224 9.92 -16.33 20.91
CA VAL A 224 10.04 -17.79 20.83
C VAL A 224 10.49 -18.24 19.42
N LEU A 225 10.05 -17.55 18.39
CA LEU A 225 10.41 -17.86 17.02
C LEU A 225 11.86 -17.45 16.73
N ASP A 226 12.26 -16.25 17.17
CA ASP A 226 13.60 -15.71 16.98
C ASP A 226 14.66 -16.48 17.76
N ALA A 227 14.39 -16.85 19.01
CA ALA A 227 15.29 -17.65 19.85
C ALA A 227 15.77 -18.96 19.19
N LYS A 228 15.01 -19.48 18.21
CA LYS A 228 15.34 -20.69 17.44
C LYS A 228 16.16 -20.42 16.19
N LYS A 229 16.12 -19.22 15.64
CA LYS A 229 16.63 -18.93 14.30
C LYS A 229 17.44 -17.65 14.19
N SER A 230 17.32 -16.73 15.16
CA SER A 230 17.98 -15.40 15.17
C SER A 230 17.83 -14.70 13.81
N PHE A 231 16.59 -14.52 13.36
CA PHE A 231 16.28 -13.97 12.03
C PHE A 231 15.78 -12.52 12.09
N ILE A 232 15.39 -12.04 13.29
CA ILE A 232 14.85 -10.68 13.46
C ILE A 232 16.02 -9.69 13.50
N GLU A 233 16.20 -8.99 12.38
CA GLU A 233 17.11 -7.86 12.25
C GLU A 233 16.33 -6.55 12.26
N THR A 234 16.96 -5.43 11.89
CA THR A 234 16.33 -4.10 11.94
C THR A 234 15.04 -4.04 11.12
N LEU A 235 15.06 -4.60 9.92
CA LEU A 235 13.91 -4.53 9.02
C LEU A 235 12.73 -5.39 9.51
N GLU A 236 12.99 -6.62 9.94
CA GLU A 236 11.95 -7.50 10.49
C GLU A 236 11.35 -6.90 11.76
N ARG A 237 12.19 -6.26 12.59
CA ARG A 237 11.74 -5.56 13.80
C ARG A 237 10.76 -4.44 13.49
N GLU A 238 11.10 -3.60 12.52
CA GLU A 238 10.22 -2.51 12.09
C GLU A 238 8.88 -3.03 11.55
N GLU A 239 8.91 -4.08 10.74
CA GLU A 239 7.69 -4.67 10.16
C GLU A 239 6.81 -5.38 11.21
N ILE A 240 7.41 -6.04 12.20
CA ILE A 240 6.65 -6.63 13.33
C ILE A 240 6.00 -5.51 14.16
N TYR A 241 6.72 -4.41 14.39
CA TYR A 241 6.17 -3.24 15.09
C TYR A 241 5.03 -2.59 14.27
N GLU A 242 5.19 -2.41 12.95
CA GLU A 242 4.13 -1.92 12.07
C GLU A 242 2.91 -2.84 12.08
N ALA A 243 3.11 -4.15 12.11
CA ALA A 243 2.03 -5.12 12.26
C ALA A 243 1.28 -4.92 13.60
N GLY A 244 2.00 -4.65 14.69
CA GLY A 244 1.43 -4.28 15.98
C GLY A 244 0.60 -3.00 15.92
N LEU A 245 1.08 -1.95 15.24
CA LEU A 245 0.32 -0.71 15.02
C LEU A 245 -0.99 -0.93 14.23
N LEU A 246 -0.99 -1.87 13.27
CA LEU A 246 -2.21 -2.27 12.57
C LEU A 246 -3.21 -2.96 13.51
N LEU A 247 -2.72 -3.77 14.45
CA LEU A 247 -3.56 -4.38 15.50
C LEU A 247 -4.13 -3.31 16.45
N LEU A 248 -3.33 -2.32 16.87
CA LEU A 248 -3.80 -1.19 17.67
C LEU A 248 -4.90 -0.41 16.92
N LYS A 249 -4.68 -0.10 15.65
CA LYS A 249 -5.68 0.58 14.82
C LYS A 249 -6.99 -0.20 14.77
N LEU A 250 -6.92 -1.50 14.55
CA LEU A 250 -8.09 -2.38 14.54
C LEU A 250 -8.80 -2.37 15.90
N ALA A 251 -8.05 -2.41 17.00
CA ALA A 251 -8.60 -2.39 18.35
C ALA A 251 -9.28 -1.05 18.68
N ARG A 252 -8.72 0.07 18.24
CA ARG A 252 -9.36 1.40 18.33
C ARG A 252 -10.68 1.44 17.57
N GLU A 253 -10.70 0.92 16.34
CA GLU A 253 -11.88 0.93 15.47
C GLU A 253 -12.99 -0.04 15.91
N LYS A 254 -12.63 -1.24 16.40
CA LYS A 254 -13.60 -2.32 16.72
C LYS A 254 -13.98 -2.36 18.19
N ALA A 255 -13.04 -2.12 19.09
CA ALA A 255 -13.25 -2.31 20.53
C ALA A 255 -13.16 -0.99 21.33
N GLY A 256 -12.96 0.16 20.68
CA GLY A 256 -12.87 1.45 21.35
C GLY A 256 -11.68 1.54 22.33
N ILE A 257 -10.55 0.88 22.00
CA ILE A 257 -9.34 0.96 22.81
C ILE A 257 -8.80 2.39 22.77
N VAL A 258 -8.51 2.95 23.95
CA VAL A 258 -7.96 4.28 24.12
C VAL A 258 -6.49 4.15 24.53
N MET A 259 -5.62 4.21 23.58
CA MET A 259 -4.16 4.14 23.75
C MET A 259 -3.54 4.99 22.63
N ASP A 260 -2.56 5.85 22.93
CA ASP A 260 -1.78 6.58 21.94
C ASP A 260 -0.61 5.73 21.43
N ASP A 261 0.15 6.25 20.48
CA ASP A 261 1.23 5.51 19.85
C ASP A 261 2.44 5.38 20.79
N ASP A 262 2.64 6.33 21.73
CA ASP A 262 3.71 6.27 22.73
C ASP A 262 3.40 5.19 23.79
N GLY A 263 2.16 5.13 24.27
CA GLY A 263 1.68 4.08 25.18
C GLY A 263 1.76 2.70 24.54
N PHE A 264 1.44 2.61 23.23
CA PHE A 264 1.61 1.36 22.47
C PHE A 264 3.08 0.96 22.35
N SER A 265 3.97 1.90 22.03
CA SER A 265 5.41 1.63 21.95
C SER A 265 5.94 1.05 23.25
N THR A 266 5.58 1.64 24.39
CA THR A 266 5.94 1.13 25.72
C THR A 266 5.45 -0.30 25.92
N LEU A 267 4.15 -0.54 25.69
CA LEU A 267 3.54 -1.87 25.83
C LEU A 267 4.21 -2.92 24.95
N PHE A 268 4.53 -2.56 23.69
CA PHE A 268 5.19 -3.45 22.72
C PHE A 268 6.61 -3.81 23.15
N ASP A 269 7.35 -2.84 23.68
CA ASP A 269 8.76 -3.00 24.08
C ASP A 269 8.94 -3.74 25.42
N GLU A 270 7.93 -3.72 26.31
CA GLU A 270 7.99 -4.39 27.61
C GLU A 270 8.32 -5.90 27.56
N ASN A 271 7.89 -6.57 26.48
CA ASN A 271 8.08 -8.02 26.33
C ASN A 271 9.00 -8.39 25.17
N ARG A 272 9.64 -7.43 24.54
CA ARG A 272 10.50 -7.66 23.38
C ARG A 272 11.93 -8.07 23.82
N GLU A 273 12.46 -9.16 23.23
CA GLU A 273 13.78 -9.72 23.53
C GLU A 273 14.75 -9.70 22.32
N TRP A 274 14.33 -9.20 21.17
CA TRP A 274 15.07 -9.08 19.91
C TRP A 274 15.31 -7.64 19.46
#